data_739d7fc63a58ec2e8fad4ce9533bb076
#
_entry.id   739d7fc63a58ec2e8fad4ce9533bb076
#
_cell.length_a   1.000
_cell.length_b   1.000
_cell.length_c   1.000
_cell.angle_alpha   90.00
_cell.angle_beta   90.00
_cell.angle_gamma   90.00
#
_symmetry.space_group_name_H-M   'P 1'
#
loop_
_entity.id
_entity.type
_entity.pdbx_description
1 polymer ?
#
loop_
_entity_poly.entity_id
_entity_poly.type
_entity_poly.pdbx_seq_one_letter_code
_entity_poly.pdbx_strand_id
1 'polypeptide(L)'
;LLTPIPPVIHVATSRDRAGRHRGLSPALRNTWVYVVRRRFDPGDLRERGGLAVVRVALALLDFAVSAPDTDVKFAFLELCRLRLFGEKDVQFCFRRSVGKRGALKVRPLLGLWVPELNRIKSVLEGLFLLSWVPRRWKLPEVNVKIFGREVDFLWRKEGLVLELDGDAFHTDPIARQRDLEKARFLESKGLTVIRITWKEFMEDPDGVVERIARELGLV
;
A
#
# COMPACT_ATOMS: atom_id res chain seq x y z
N LEU A 1 -4.52 11.63 -17.12
CA LEU A 1 -4.16 12.60 -16.09
C LEU A 1 -2.65 12.54 -15.91
N LEU A 2 -1.94 13.61 -16.28
CA LEU A 2 -0.51 13.75 -16.01
C LEU A 2 -0.32 13.85 -14.50
N THR A 3 0.43 12.92 -13.93
CA THR A 3 0.83 12.99 -12.51
C THR A 3 1.61 14.30 -12.30
N PRO A 4 1.28 15.12 -11.30
CA PRO A 4 2.01 16.35 -11.05
C PRO A 4 3.49 16.03 -10.80
N ILE A 5 4.37 16.87 -11.36
CA ILE A 5 5.82 16.73 -11.13
C ILE A 5 6.08 16.96 -9.64
N PRO A 6 6.76 16.03 -8.95
CA PRO A 6 7.01 16.18 -7.52
C PRO A 6 7.90 17.42 -7.26
N PRO A 7 7.72 18.08 -6.12
CA PRO A 7 8.51 19.27 -5.78
C PRO A 7 10.00 18.96 -5.59
N VAL A 8 10.33 17.70 -5.40
CA VAL A 8 11.70 17.21 -5.21
C VAL A 8 11.95 15.96 -6.03
N ILE A 9 13.04 15.93 -6.78
CA ILE A 9 13.54 14.76 -7.50
C ILE A 9 14.91 14.37 -6.91
N HIS A 10 15.08 13.12 -6.55
CA HIS A 10 16.35 12.57 -6.11
C HIS A 10 17.03 11.85 -7.27
N VAL A 11 18.24 12.27 -7.58
CA VAL A 11 19.10 11.66 -8.60
C VAL A 11 20.36 11.13 -7.94
N ALA A 12 20.77 9.92 -8.31
CA ALA A 12 22.02 9.37 -7.83
C ALA A 12 23.01 9.22 -8.99
N THR A 13 24.27 9.50 -8.72
CA THR A 13 25.37 9.38 -9.70
C THR A 13 26.56 8.69 -9.07
N SER A 14 27.31 7.93 -9.89
CA SER A 14 28.61 7.38 -9.51
C SER A 14 29.76 8.40 -9.65
N ARG A 15 29.50 9.50 -10.36
CA ARG A 15 30.47 10.58 -10.60
C ARG A 15 30.53 11.56 -9.42
N ASP A 16 31.60 12.31 -9.31
CA ASP A 16 31.83 13.30 -8.25
C ASP A 16 31.11 14.62 -8.53
N ARG A 17 29.78 14.55 -8.63
CA ARG A 17 28.89 15.69 -8.88
C ARG A 17 27.68 15.64 -7.95
N ALA A 18 27.95 15.58 -6.66
CA ALA A 18 26.88 15.72 -5.66
C ALA A 18 26.53 17.20 -5.50
N GLY A 19 25.25 17.51 -5.29
CA GLY A 19 24.79 18.88 -5.06
C GLY A 19 23.28 19.04 -5.13
N ARG A 20 22.83 20.28 -4.92
CA ARG A 20 21.43 20.68 -5.01
C ARG A 20 21.28 21.62 -6.21
N HIS A 21 20.41 21.30 -7.12
CA HIS A 21 20.15 22.07 -8.33
C HIS A 21 18.68 22.49 -8.40
N ARG A 22 18.42 23.68 -8.92
CA ARG A 22 17.07 24.19 -9.14
C ARG A 22 16.81 24.32 -10.63
N GLY A 23 15.66 23.82 -11.09
CA GLY A 23 15.10 24.13 -12.38
C GLY A 23 16.02 23.84 -13.57
N LEU A 24 16.29 22.56 -13.85
CA LEU A 24 17.11 22.14 -15.00
C LEU A 24 16.41 22.38 -16.36
N SER A 25 15.11 22.66 -16.35
CA SER A 25 14.31 23.01 -17.54
C SER A 25 13.08 23.84 -17.15
N PRO A 26 12.40 24.50 -18.11
CA PRO A 26 11.16 25.22 -17.84
C PRO A 26 10.09 24.36 -17.14
N ALA A 27 10.00 23.07 -17.49
CA ALA A 27 9.07 22.12 -16.87
C ALA A 27 9.40 21.82 -15.41
N LEU A 28 10.67 21.98 -14.99
CA LEU A 28 11.17 21.67 -13.65
C LEU A 28 11.48 22.91 -12.82
N ARG A 29 11.08 24.13 -13.27
CA ARG A 29 11.48 25.38 -12.60
C ARG A 29 11.12 25.48 -11.12
N ASN A 30 10.07 24.78 -10.70
CA ASN A 30 9.62 24.71 -9.30
C ASN A 30 10.04 23.41 -8.59
N THR A 31 10.90 22.61 -9.20
CA THR A 31 11.33 21.31 -8.70
C THR A 31 12.80 21.40 -8.25
N TRP A 32 13.08 20.93 -7.04
CA TRP A 32 14.45 20.74 -6.57
C TRP A 32 14.99 19.39 -7.03
N VAL A 33 16.20 19.39 -7.55
CA VAL A 33 16.90 18.15 -7.90
C VAL A 33 18.06 17.98 -6.94
N TYR A 34 18.00 16.94 -6.10
CA TYR A 34 19.09 16.53 -5.23
C TYR A 34 19.92 15.46 -5.90
N VAL A 35 21.17 15.75 -6.15
CA VAL A 35 22.12 14.80 -6.73
C VAL A 35 23.00 14.25 -5.61
N VAL A 36 22.94 12.94 -5.39
CA VAL A 36 23.76 12.24 -4.39
C VAL A 36 24.75 11.30 -5.06
N ARG A 37 25.96 11.22 -4.49
CA ARG A 37 26.94 10.23 -4.93
C ARG A 37 26.61 8.88 -4.33
N ARG A 38 26.49 7.85 -5.20
CA ARG A 38 26.21 6.50 -4.78
C ARG A 38 26.84 5.48 -5.71
N ARG A 39 27.36 4.39 -5.13
CA ARG A 39 27.69 3.19 -5.88
C ARG A 39 26.49 2.28 -5.95
N PHE A 40 26.23 1.71 -7.11
CA PHE A 40 25.16 0.75 -7.36
C PHE A 40 25.74 -0.61 -7.66
N ASP A 41 25.14 -1.64 -7.10
CA ASP A 41 25.39 -3.01 -7.50
C ASP A 41 24.51 -3.40 -8.70
N PRO A 42 24.88 -4.47 -9.47
CA PRO A 42 24.12 -4.92 -10.64
C PRO A 42 22.68 -5.20 -10.25
N GLY A 43 21.90 -5.21 -9.71
CA GLY A 43 20.51 -5.47 -9.33
C GLY A 43 19.80 -4.29 -8.66
N ASP A 44 20.54 -3.21 -8.37
CA ASP A 44 20.01 -2.00 -7.74
C ASP A 44 19.20 -1.15 -8.73
N LEU A 45 19.46 -1.30 -10.01
CA LEU A 45 18.87 -0.51 -11.06
C LEU A 45 17.91 -1.33 -11.94
N ARG A 46 16.98 -0.63 -12.54
CA ARG A 46 16.08 -1.12 -13.60
C ARG A 46 16.05 -0.09 -14.72
N GLU A 47 15.87 -0.55 -15.93
CA GLU A 47 15.61 0.34 -17.05
C GLU A 47 14.11 0.61 -17.16
N ARG A 48 13.74 1.86 -17.35
CA ARG A 48 12.37 2.29 -17.58
C ARG A 48 12.35 3.48 -18.54
N GLY A 49 11.79 3.27 -19.72
CA GLY A 49 11.74 4.32 -20.76
C GLY A 49 13.11 4.85 -21.17
N GLY A 50 14.13 4.00 -21.28
CA GLY A 50 15.50 4.39 -21.61
C GLY A 50 16.28 5.02 -20.45
N LEU A 51 15.70 5.09 -19.24
CA LEU A 51 16.35 5.64 -18.05
C LEU A 51 16.70 4.53 -17.05
N ALA A 52 17.90 4.61 -16.49
CA ALA A 52 18.28 3.79 -15.35
C ALA A 52 17.62 4.38 -14.08
N VAL A 53 16.68 3.64 -13.51
CA VAL A 53 15.98 4.03 -12.27
C VAL A 53 16.32 3.08 -11.13
N VAL A 54 16.34 3.59 -9.93
CA VAL A 54 16.54 2.78 -8.71
C VAL A 54 15.37 1.81 -8.56
N ARG A 55 15.67 0.57 -8.23
CA ARG A 55 14.66 -0.44 -7.92
C ARG A 55 13.77 0.04 -6.75
N VAL A 56 12.45 -0.13 -6.85
CA VAL A 56 11.48 0.36 -5.85
C VAL A 56 11.78 -0.14 -4.43
N ALA A 57 12.23 -1.38 -4.31
CA ALA A 57 12.64 -1.96 -3.03
C ALA A 57 13.80 -1.20 -2.38
N LEU A 58 14.77 -0.74 -3.19
CA LEU A 58 15.88 0.07 -2.69
C LEU A 58 15.44 1.50 -2.40
N ALA A 59 14.56 2.07 -3.22
CA ALA A 59 13.98 3.39 -2.98
C ALA A 59 13.19 3.43 -1.66
N LEU A 60 12.43 2.37 -1.35
CA LEU A 60 11.73 2.26 -0.06
C LEU A 60 12.69 2.23 1.13
N LEU A 61 13.79 1.47 1.04
CA LEU A 61 14.83 1.43 2.09
C LEU A 61 15.50 2.79 2.28
N ASP A 62 15.75 3.52 1.20
CA ASP A 62 16.35 4.86 1.25
C ASP A 62 15.36 5.89 1.82
N PHE A 63 14.10 5.85 1.40
CA PHE A 63 13.03 6.69 1.94
C PHE A 63 12.87 6.50 3.46
N ALA A 64 12.90 5.26 3.91
CA ALA A 64 12.76 4.90 5.32
C ALA A 64 13.86 5.44 6.24
N VAL A 65 15.01 5.90 5.70
CA VAL A 65 16.09 6.48 6.52
C VAL A 65 15.64 7.74 7.25
N SER A 66 14.86 8.59 6.58
CA SER A 66 14.46 9.91 7.11
C SER A 66 12.95 10.08 7.30
N ALA A 67 12.13 9.27 6.63
CA ALA A 67 10.68 9.38 6.71
C ALA A 67 10.14 8.87 8.06
N PRO A 68 9.03 9.42 8.57
CA PRO A 68 8.27 8.86 9.69
C PRO A 68 7.80 7.42 9.41
N ASP A 69 7.58 6.63 10.45
CA ASP A 69 7.16 5.22 10.31
C ASP A 69 5.80 5.09 9.60
N THR A 70 4.89 6.02 9.86
CA THR A 70 3.59 6.11 9.19
C THR A 70 3.74 6.30 7.68
N ASP A 71 4.63 7.18 7.26
CA ASP A 71 4.88 7.48 5.85
C ASP A 71 5.54 6.29 5.15
N VAL A 72 6.44 5.57 5.84
CA VAL A 72 7.06 4.34 5.34
C VAL A 72 6.00 3.25 5.14
N LYS A 73 5.07 3.11 6.10
CA LYS A 73 3.95 2.17 6.01
C LYS A 73 3.05 2.50 4.81
N PHE A 74 2.67 3.77 4.65
CA PHE A 74 1.85 4.21 3.52
C PHE A 74 2.56 4.04 2.17
N ALA A 75 3.85 4.38 2.09
CA ALA A 75 4.64 4.15 0.89
C ALA A 75 4.72 2.65 0.53
N PHE A 76 4.92 1.78 1.51
CA PHE A 76 4.92 0.33 1.31
C PHE A 76 3.57 -0.16 0.75
N LEU A 77 2.44 0.25 1.36
CA LEU A 77 1.11 -0.11 0.91
C LEU A 77 0.80 0.44 -0.49
N GLU A 78 1.21 1.65 -0.78
CA GLU A 78 1.05 2.25 -2.10
C GLU A 78 1.84 1.50 -3.18
N LEU A 79 3.06 1.05 -2.88
CA LEU A 79 3.83 0.21 -3.78
C LEU A 79 3.16 -1.15 -4.04
N CYS A 80 2.53 -1.75 -3.02
CA CYS A 80 1.73 -2.96 -3.17
C CYS A 80 0.48 -2.69 -4.03
N ARG A 81 -0.27 -1.63 -3.73
CA ARG A 81 -1.47 -1.22 -4.48
C ARG A 81 -1.18 -0.97 -5.97
N LEU A 82 -0.06 -0.33 -6.26
CA LEU A 82 0.41 -0.10 -7.62
C LEU A 82 1.06 -1.34 -8.27
N ARG A 83 1.12 -2.48 -7.56
CA ARG A 83 1.75 -3.72 -8.02
C ARG A 83 3.22 -3.56 -8.40
N LEU A 84 3.90 -2.60 -7.77
CA LEU A 84 5.32 -2.32 -7.99
C LEU A 84 6.21 -3.10 -7.01
N PHE A 85 5.64 -3.73 -5.99
CA PHE A 85 6.35 -4.45 -4.94
C PHE A 85 5.79 -5.86 -4.80
N GLY A 86 6.63 -6.87 -4.93
CA GLY A 86 6.23 -8.27 -4.86
C GLY A 86 7.25 -9.11 -4.11
N GLU A 87 7.05 -10.44 -4.11
CA GLU A 87 7.90 -11.39 -3.38
C GLU A 87 9.41 -11.22 -3.65
N LYS A 88 9.78 -11.00 -4.93
CA LYS A 88 11.19 -10.76 -5.30
C LYS A 88 11.75 -9.48 -4.67
N ASP A 89 10.90 -8.49 -4.44
CA ASP A 89 11.30 -7.23 -3.79
C ASP A 89 11.37 -7.38 -2.28
N VAL A 90 10.50 -8.18 -1.68
CA VAL A 90 10.61 -8.59 -0.26
C VAL A 90 11.96 -9.27 -0.01
N GLN A 91 12.29 -10.29 -0.81
CA GLN A 91 13.57 -11.00 -0.71
C GLN A 91 14.77 -10.08 -0.94
N PHE A 92 14.68 -9.19 -1.94
CA PHE A 92 15.72 -8.19 -2.19
C PHE A 92 15.90 -7.26 -0.99
N CYS A 93 14.82 -6.72 -0.42
CA CYS A 93 14.86 -5.87 0.76
C CYS A 93 15.50 -6.57 1.96
N PHE A 94 15.15 -7.83 2.23
CA PHE A 94 15.77 -8.59 3.32
C PHE A 94 17.29 -8.67 3.16
N ARG A 95 17.78 -9.01 1.98
CA ARG A 95 19.23 -9.08 1.70
C ARG A 95 19.92 -7.72 1.79
N ARG A 96 19.28 -6.68 1.24
CA ARG A 96 19.88 -5.33 1.11
C ARG A 96 19.68 -4.46 2.36
N SER A 97 18.86 -4.88 3.30
CA SER A 97 18.58 -4.12 4.52
C SER A 97 19.63 -4.28 5.62
N VAL A 98 20.51 -5.29 5.51
CA VAL A 98 21.56 -5.52 6.52
C VAL A 98 22.46 -4.30 6.65
N GLY A 99 22.60 -3.77 7.87
CA GLY A 99 23.39 -2.58 8.17
C GLY A 99 22.83 -1.24 7.68
N LYS A 100 21.62 -1.21 7.09
CA LYS A 100 20.97 0.03 6.63
C LYS A 100 20.05 0.63 7.71
N ARG A 101 20.12 1.94 7.91
CA ARG A 101 19.30 2.66 8.92
C ARG A 101 17.78 2.51 8.68
N GLY A 102 17.33 2.54 7.42
CA GLY A 102 15.90 2.35 7.07
C GLY A 102 15.37 0.93 7.30
N ALA A 103 16.24 -0.05 7.55
CA ALA A 103 15.86 -1.46 7.73
C ALA A 103 14.92 -1.68 8.91
N LEU A 104 15.12 -0.97 10.01
CA LEU A 104 14.29 -1.11 11.23
C LEU A 104 12.82 -0.81 10.97
N LYS A 105 12.52 0.12 10.07
CA LYS A 105 11.14 0.49 9.71
C LYS A 105 10.55 -0.40 8.63
N VAL A 106 11.37 -0.89 7.69
CA VAL A 106 10.90 -1.67 6.55
C VAL A 106 10.76 -3.16 6.89
N ARG A 107 11.71 -3.75 7.64
CA ARG A 107 11.69 -5.20 7.93
C ARG A 107 10.41 -5.73 8.60
N PRO A 108 9.81 -5.04 9.58
CA PRO A 108 8.51 -5.46 10.12
C PRO A 108 7.43 -5.55 9.05
N LEU A 109 7.36 -4.58 8.14
CA LEU A 109 6.39 -4.57 7.04
C LEU A 109 6.63 -5.72 6.04
N LEU A 110 7.91 -6.03 5.76
CA LEU A 110 8.26 -7.18 4.91
C LEU A 110 7.79 -8.52 5.52
N GLY A 111 7.84 -8.65 6.84
CA GLY A 111 7.34 -9.82 7.55
C GLY A 111 5.82 -9.99 7.48
N LEU A 112 5.12 -8.91 7.18
CA LEU A 112 3.65 -8.89 7.02
C LEU A 112 3.21 -8.94 5.55
N TRP A 113 4.17 -8.96 4.61
CA TRP A 113 3.81 -9.01 3.20
C TRP A 113 3.18 -10.35 2.83
N VAL A 114 2.03 -10.28 2.17
CA VAL A 114 1.31 -11.41 1.58
C VAL A 114 0.87 -11.03 0.16
N PRO A 115 0.66 -12.02 -0.75
CA PRO A 115 0.24 -11.74 -2.14
C PRO A 115 -1.05 -10.92 -2.25
N GLU A 116 -1.94 -11.03 -1.26
CA GLU A 116 -3.20 -10.30 -1.15
C GLU A 116 -2.99 -8.79 -1.12
N LEU A 117 -1.89 -8.29 -0.56
CA LEU A 117 -1.52 -6.88 -0.58
C LEU A 117 -1.36 -6.32 -2.00
N ASN A 118 -1.06 -7.14 -3.00
CA ASN A 118 -0.99 -6.70 -4.38
C ASN A 118 -2.36 -6.65 -5.08
N ARG A 119 -3.43 -6.97 -4.36
CA ARG A 119 -4.82 -6.88 -4.86
C ARG A 119 -5.59 -5.71 -4.29
N ILE A 120 -5.07 -5.03 -3.26
CA ILE A 120 -5.72 -3.87 -2.65
C ILE A 120 -5.89 -2.74 -3.66
N LYS A 121 -6.96 -1.96 -3.49
CA LYS A 121 -7.30 -0.77 -4.28
C LYS A 121 -7.19 0.52 -3.47
N SER A 122 -7.18 0.39 -2.14
CA SER A 122 -7.03 1.51 -1.21
C SER A 122 -5.95 1.23 -0.16
N VAL A 123 -5.44 2.31 0.45
CA VAL A 123 -4.53 2.20 1.60
C VAL A 123 -5.24 1.62 2.82
N LEU A 124 -6.53 1.90 2.99
CA LEU A 124 -7.33 1.38 4.10
C LEU A 124 -7.41 -0.15 4.07
N GLU A 125 -7.66 -0.73 2.89
CA GLU A 125 -7.61 -2.19 2.70
C GLU A 125 -6.23 -2.76 3.08
N GLY A 126 -5.16 -2.06 2.72
CA GLY A 126 -3.80 -2.46 3.10
C GLY A 126 -3.56 -2.40 4.61
N LEU A 127 -4.03 -1.34 5.27
CA LEU A 127 -3.93 -1.21 6.73
C LEU A 127 -4.70 -2.32 7.46
N PHE A 128 -5.90 -2.66 6.98
CA PHE A 128 -6.66 -3.79 7.52
C PHE A 128 -5.89 -5.10 7.38
N LEU A 129 -5.34 -5.40 6.21
CA LEU A 129 -4.53 -6.63 6.01
C LEU A 129 -3.30 -6.65 6.90
N LEU A 130 -2.59 -5.53 7.07
CA LEU A 130 -1.43 -5.45 7.97
C LEU A 130 -1.81 -5.71 9.44
N SER A 131 -3.04 -5.40 9.85
CA SER A 131 -3.56 -5.70 11.19
C SER A 131 -4.08 -7.13 11.30
N TRP A 132 -4.52 -7.73 10.20
CA TRP A 132 -5.06 -9.09 10.12
C TRP A 132 -3.96 -10.16 10.09
N VAL A 133 -2.94 -9.99 9.24
CA VAL A 133 -1.86 -10.98 8.99
C VAL A 133 -1.15 -11.46 10.27
N PRO A 134 -0.84 -10.61 11.27
CA PRO A 134 -0.17 -11.05 12.50
C PRO A 134 -0.96 -12.08 13.30
N ARG A 135 -2.27 -12.10 13.16
CA ARG A 135 -3.17 -13.02 13.89
C ARG A 135 -3.10 -14.46 13.35
N ARG A 136 -2.47 -14.67 12.18
CA ARG A 136 -2.32 -15.98 11.51
C ARG A 136 -3.64 -16.68 11.21
N TRP A 137 -4.73 -15.95 11.15
CA TRP A 137 -6.03 -16.42 10.70
C TRP A 137 -6.08 -16.57 9.19
N LYS A 138 -7.09 -17.30 8.70
CA LYS A 138 -7.32 -17.43 7.27
C LYS A 138 -7.48 -16.06 6.61
N LEU A 139 -6.71 -15.84 5.55
CA LEU A 139 -6.80 -14.61 4.77
C LEU A 139 -8.10 -14.55 3.97
N PRO A 140 -8.70 -13.36 3.80
CA PRO A 140 -9.81 -13.16 2.90
C PRO A 140 -9.37 -13.19 1.43
N GLU A 141 -10.32 -13.44 0.54
CA GLU A 141 -10.18 -13.07 -0.87
C GLU A 141 -10.28 -11.54 -0.98
N VAL A 142 -9.37 -10.89 -1.72
CA VAL A 142 -9.27 -9.43 -1.78
C VAL A 142 -9.71 -8.93 -3.15
N ASN A 143 -10.58 -7.92 -3.18
CA ASN A 143 -11.11 -7.27 -4.37
C ASN A 143 -11.64 -8.28 -5.40
N VAL A 144 -12.57 -9.11 -4.98
CA VAL A 144 -13.16 -10.17 -5.79
C VAL A 144 -14.61 -9.87 -6.15
N LYS A 145 -15.09 -10.53 -7.20
CA LYS A 145 -16.50 -10.48 -7.59
C LYS A 145 -17.27 -11.68 -7.03
N ILE A 146 -18.42 -11.38 -6.42
CA ILE A 146 -19.41 -12.34 -6.00
C ILE A 146 -20.80 -11.87 -6.45
N PHE A 147 -21.59 -12.76 -7.09
CA PHE A 147 -22.89 -12.43 -7.69
C PHE A 147 -22.86 -11.18 -8.61
N GLY A 148 -21.75 -10.98 -9.36
CA GLY A 148 -21.57 -9.84 -10.25
C GLY A 148 -21.19 -8.51 -9.54
N ARG A 149 -21.10 -8.49 -8.22
CA ARG A 149 -20.70 -7.35 -7.42
C ARG A 149 -19.26 -7.52 -6.93
N GLU A 150 -18.47 -6.47 -7.02
CA GLU A 150 -17.12 -6.44 -6.45
C GLU A 150 -17.21 -6.12 -4.96
N VAL A 151 -16.41 -6.83 -4.14
CA VAL A 151 -16.31 -6.63 -2.70
C VAL A 151 -14.84 -6.54 -2.28
N ASP A 152 -14.54 -5.76 -1.24
CA ASP A 152 -13.16 -5.52 -0.83
C ASP A 152 -12.56 -6.77 -0.21
N PHE A 153 -13.27 -7.42 0.72
CA PHE A 153 -12.84 -8.67 1.34
C PHE A 153 -14.01 -9.68 1.43
N LEU A 154 -13.67 -10.93 1.16
CA LEU A 154 -14.63 -12.03 1.19
C LEU A 154 -14.04 -13.26 1.89
N TRP A 155 -14.67 -13.71 2.96
CA TRP A 155 -14.52 -15.06 3.50
C TRP A 155 -15.65 -15.94 2.95
N ARG A 156 -15.38 -16.56 1.81
CA ARG A 156 -16.39 -17.23 0.99
C ARG A 156 -17.09 -18.39 1.70
N LYS A 157 -16.36 -19.19 2.51
CA LYS A 157 -16.94 -20.33 3.23
C LYS A 157 -17.84 -19.87 4.37
N GLU A 158 -17.46 -18.80 5.00
CA GLU A 158 -18.14 -18.21 6.15
C GLU A 158 -19.28 -17.28 5.70
N GLY A 159 -19.35 -16.96 4.40
CA GLY A 159 -20.36 -16.07 3.83
C GLY A 159 -20.25 -14.63 4.31
N LEU A 160 -19.05 -14.18 4.71
CA LEU A 160 -18.84 -12.84 5.24
C LEU A 160 -18.12 -11.95 4.23
N VAL A 161 -18.69 -10.76 4.03
CA VAL A 161 -18.13 -9.65 3.24
C VAL A 161 -17.77 -8.51 4.17
N LEU A 162 -16.58 -7.93 3.99
CA LEU A 162 -16.19 -6.68 4.61
C LEU A 162 -15.96 -5.65 3.51
N GLU A 163 -16.59 -4.49 3.65
CA GLU A 163 -16.42 -3.29 2.82
C GLU A 163 -15.74 -2.20 3.67
N LEU A 164 -14.74 -1.55 3.10
CA LEU A 164 -13.99 -0.50 3.76
C LEU A 164 -14.23 0.85 3.07
N ASP A 165 -14.93 1.73 3.75
CA ASP A 165 -15.33 3.04 3.23
C ASP A 165 -14.26 4.10 3.55
N GLY A 166 -13.65 4.69 2.50
CA GLY A 166 -12.78 5.86 2.65
C GLY A 166 -13.59 7.15 2.88
N ASP A 167 -13.00 8.13 3.56
CA ASP A 167 -13.65 9.41 3.92
C ASP A 167 -14.18 10.24 2.74
N ALA A 168 -13.70 9.99 1.51
CA ALA A 168 -14.03 10.79 0.33
C ALA A 168 -15.46 10.61 -0.20
N PHE A 169 -16.24 9.61 0.27
CA PHE A 169 -17.55 9.25 -0.29
C PHE A 169 -18.76 9.77 0.48
N HIS A 170 -18.57 10.56 1.55
CA HIS A 170 -19.68 11.01 2.41
C HIS A 170 -20.58 12.10 1.82
N THR A 171 -20.26 12.67 0.66
CA THR A 171 -20.97 13.84 0.12
C THR A 171 -21.92 13.53 -1.04
N ASP A 172 -21.85 12.37 -1.68
CA ASP A 172 -22.73 12.01 -2.79
C ASP A 172 -23.89 11.09 -2.36
N PRO A 173 -25.14 11.60 -2.28
CA PRO A 173 -26.30 10.78 -1.94
C PRO A 173 -26.54 9.60 -2.89
N ILE A 174 -26.17 9.75 -4.18
CA ILE A 174 -26.36 8.72 -5.19
C ILE A 174 -25.36 7.55 -4.97
N ALA A 175 -24.10 7.88 -4.65
CA ALA A 175 -23.12 6.86 -4.31
C ALA A 175 -23.56 6.07 -3.07
N ARG A 176 -24.04 6.77 -2.04
CA ARG A 176 -24.54 6.17 -0.81
C ARG A 176 -25.73 5.24 -1.05
N GLN A 177 -26.66 5.63 -1.92
CA GLN A 177 -27.81 4.80 -2.28
C GLN A 177 -27.35 3.52 -2.99
N ARG A 178 -26.42 3.61 -3.94
CA ARG A 178 -25.86 2.44 -4.66
C ARG A 178 -25.17 1.46 -3.71
N ASP A 179 -24.44 1.98 -2.72
CA ASP A 179 -23.77 1.14 -1.72
C ASP A 179 -24.75 0.40 -0.82
N LEU A 180 -25.83 1.07 -0.40
CA LEU A 180 -26.91 0.44 0.35
C LEU A 180 -27.63 -0.65 -0.47
N GLU A 181 -27.89 -0.39 -1.75
CA GLU A 181 -28.49 -1.37 -2.66
C GLU A 181 -27.57 -2.57 -2.87
N LYS A 182 -26.25 -2.33 -3.00
CA LYS A 182 -25.25 -3.41 -3.08
C LYS A 182 -25.26 -4.28 -1.83
N ALA A 183 -25.24 -3.68 -0.64
CA ALA A 183 -25.27 -4.40 0.63
C ALA A 183 -26.53 -5.27 0.75
N ARG A 184 -27.72 -4.67 0.56
CA ARG A 184 -29.00 -5.40 0.59
C ARG A 184 -29.06 -6.55 -0.42
N PHE A 185 -28.52 -6.35 -1.62
CA PHE A 185 -28.46 -7.40 -2.63
C PHE A 185 -27.58 -8.56 -2.16
N LEU A 186 -26.40 -8.31 -1.59
CA LEU A 186 -25.51 -9.34 -1.08
C LEU A 186 -26.15 -10.10 0.11
N GLU A 187 -26.80 -9.36 1.02
CA GLU A 187 -27.55 -9.94 2.15
C GLU A 187 -28.69 -10.82 1.68
N SER A 188 -29.43 -10.42 0.62
CA SER A 188 -30.49 -11.26 0.02
C SER A 188 -29.95 -12.56 -0.59
N LYS A 189 -28.65 -12.68 -0.81
CA LYS A 189 -27.96 -13.89 -1.26
C LYS A 189 -27.40 -14.73 -0.09
N GLY A 190 -27.71 -14.37 1.13
CA GLY A 190 -27.29 -15.10 2.34
C GLY A 190 -25.89 -14.71 2.84
N LEU A 191 -25.35 -13.58 2.40
CA LEU A 191 -24.06 -13.08 2.89
C LEU A 191 -24.28 -12.12 4.08
N THR A 192 -23.38 -12.17 5.03
CA THR A 192 -23.25 -11.13 6.05
C THR A 192 -22.36 -10.00 5.52
N VAL A 193 -22.83 -8.76 5.51
CA VAL A 193 -22.07 -7.61 5.02
C VAL A 193 -21.72 -6.70 6.17
N ILE A 194 -20.45 -6.50 6.42
CA ILE A 194 -19.94 -5.54 7.42
C ILE A 194 -19.29 -4.38 6.68
N ARG A 195 -19.62 -3.16 7.12
CA ARG A 195 -19.01 -1.92 6.59
C ARG A 195 -18.25 -1.24 7.71
N ILE A 196 -17.04 -0.83 7.42
CA ILE A 196 -16.14 -0.13 8.34
C ILE A 196 -15.64 1.14 7.65
N THR A 197 -15.83 2.27 8.31
CA THR A 197 -15.33 3.55 7.81
C THR A 197 -13.85 3.73 8.13
N TRP A 198 -13.19 4.63 7.38
CA TRP A 198 -11.82 5.06 7.69
C TRP A 198 -11.68 5.50 9.14
N LYS A 199 -12.63 6.33 9.63
CA LYS A 199 -12.60 6.84 10.99
C LYS A 199 -12.67 5.72 12.02
N GLU A 200 -13.65 4.82 11.89
CA GLU A 200 -13.81 3.67 12.78
C GLU A 200 -12.55 2.80 12.84
N PHE A 201 -11.96 2.50 11.68
CA PHE A 201 -10.74 1.71 11.63
C PHE A 201 -9.55 2.42 12.26
N MET A 202 -9.37 3.73 12.00
CA MET A 202 -8.23 4.48 12.52
C MET A 202 -8.32 4.75 14.03
N GLU A 203 -9.53 4.81 14.59
CA GLU A 203 -9.76 4.97 16.03
C GLU A 203 -9.44 3.68 16.80
N ASP A 204 -9.82 2.51 16.27
CA ASP A 204 -9.58 1.21 16.94
C ASP A 204 -9.34 0.08 15.93
N PRO A 205 -8.15 -0.01 15.31
CA PRO A 205 -7.84 -1.06 14.35
C PRO A 205 -7.94 -2.48 14.92
N ASP A 206 -7.52 -2.66 16.17
CA ASP A 206 -7.55 -3.98 16.82
C ASP A 206 -8.97 -4.42 17.16
N GLY A 207 -9.80 -3.52 17.68
CA GLY A 207 -11.22 -3.79 17.95
C GLY A 207 -12.01 -4.12 16.68
N VAL A 208 -11.73 -3.43 15.56
CA VAL A 208 -12.31 -3.78 14.25
C VAL A 208 -11.91 -5.20 13.82
N VAL A 209 -10.63 -5.54 13.90
CA VAL A 209 -10.12 -6.87 13.55
C VAL A 209 -10.74 -7.96 14.42
N GLU A 210 -10.87 -7.73 15.73
CA GLU A 210 -11.50 -8.68 16.67
C GLU A 210 -13.01 -8.82 16.43
N ARG A 211 -13.70 -7.74 16.07
CA ARG A 211 -15.12 -7.79 15.68
C ARG A 211 -15.30 -8.71 14.48
N ILE A 212 -14.50 -8.54 13.42
CA ILE A 212 -14.56 -9.41 12.23
C ILE A 212 -14.22 -10.86 12.59
N ALA A 213 -13.21 -11.07 13.44
CA ALA A 213 -12.83 -12.41 13.89
C ALA A 213 -13.96 -13.13 14.66
N ARG A 214 -14.71 -12.41 15.51
CA ARG A 214 -15.89 -12.96 16.21
C ARG A 214 -16.99 -13.37 15.24
N GLU A 215 -17.29 -12.55 14.24
CA GLU A 215 -18.27 -12.89 13.20
C GLU A 215 -17.88 -14.12 12.38
N LEU A 216 -16.57 -14.36 12.26
CA LEU A 216 -16.02 -15.56 11.59
C LEU A 216 -15.88 -16.78 12.52
N GLY A 217 -16.18 -16.64 13.83
CA GLY A 217 -16.02 -17.71 14.81
C GLY A 217 -14.55 -18.08 15.07
N LEU A 218 -13.62 -17.10 14.94
CA LEU A 218 -12.19 -17.34 15.14
C LEU A 218 -11.72 -17.03 16.57
N VAL A 219 -12.52 -16.32 17.33
CA VAL A 219 -12.30 -15.93 18.73
C VAL A 219 -13.62 -15.88 19.48
#